data_1626d3875992f542a4e6b34852ad1d07
#
_entry.id   1626d3875992f542a4e6b34852ad1d07
#
_cell.length_a   1.000
_cell.length_b   1.000
_cell.length_c   1.000
_cell.angle_alpha   90.00
_cell.angle_beta   90.00
_cell.angle_gamma   90.00
#
_symmetry.space_group_name_H-M   'P 1'
#
loop_
_entity.id
_entity.type
_entity.pdbx_description
1 polymer ?
#
loop_
_entity_poly.entity_id
_entity_poly.type
_entity_poly.pdbx_seq_one_letter_code
_entity_poly.pdbx_strand_id
1 'polypeptide(L)'
;MKKGKPMRYKLWLIPILLAAAQAQAGLRQYSATVDQSSWSLKQNSPLVCELSHPVPRFGEAFFRSTAGKELNMQFELNMLRLPDHYALAEVLSVPPVWRPGEQAKAISSMKMLKQFDGDLGKAESWIMLTELEQGYSPTFYFSDWYSPYDKVSVSLNPVHFIEAMDQFTQCVSSLLPYTFDDIAFTVLTYESGGDELTKASKKRLQQIADYLKHDQSIESIDIQAYSDSFGGRWMNEQLSIKRAEAIKTKLVSFGLEENRIRTEGLGEKRHVASNESSLGRVKNRRVVIQMEKP
;
A
#
# COMPACT_ATOMS: atom_id res chain seq x y z
N MET A 1 42.56 96.85 -0.76
CA MET A 1 42.22 95.76 -1.74
C MET A 1 42.88 94.45 -1.28
N LYS A 2 42.13 93.54 -0.64
CA LYS A 2 42.62 92.21 -0.22
C LYS A 2 41.95 91.18 -1.12
N LYS A 3 42.78 90.50 -1.92
CA LYS A 3 42.35 89.41 -2.81
C LYS A 3 42.06 88.13 -1.99
N GLY A 4 40.82 87.63 -2.02
CA GLY A 4 40.44 86.38 -1.44
C GLY A 4 40.96 85.18 -2.26
N LYS A 5 41.52 84.15 -1.60
CA LYS A 5 41.95 82.90 -2.20
C LYS A 5 40.75 81.96 -2.38
N PRO A 6 40.62 81.27 -3.47
CA PRO A 6 39.54 80.24 -3.65
C PRO A 6 39.84 78.96 -2.85
N MET A 7 38.88 78.53 -2.06
CA MET A 7 38.91 77.32 -1.27
C MET A 7 38.63 76.14 -2.21
N ARG A 8 39.61 75.23 -2.41
CA ARG A 8 39.52 74.03 -3.20
C ARG A 8 38.93 72.88 -2.35
N TYR A 9 37.68 72.51 -2.59
CA TYR A 9 37.10 71.33 -2.03
C TYR A 9 37.64 70.08 -2.74
N LYS A 10 38.39 69.26 -2.04
CA LYS A 10 38.77 67.90 -2.50
C LYS A 10 37.57 66.97 -2.28
N LEU A 11 36.85 66.68 -3.32
CA LEU A 11 35.87 65.56 -3.31
C LEU A 11 36.65 64.25 -3.16
N TRP A 12 36.49 63.63 -1.99
CA TRP A 12 36.91 62.25 -1.78
C TRP A 12 35.80 61.34 -2.33
N LEU A 13 36.02 60.76 -3.50
CA LEU A 13 35.22 59.64 -4.01
C LEU A 13 35.53 58.41 -3.18
N ILE A 14 34.63 58.05 -2.25
CA ILE A 14 34.65 56.81 -1.52
C ILE A 14 34.11 55.73 -2.50
N PRO A 15 34.90 54.73 -2.92
CA PRO A 15 34.35 53.61 -3.71
C PRO A 15 33.44 52.78 -2.78
N ILE A 16 32.14 52.84 -3.02
CA ILE A 16 31.19 51.89 -2.41
C ILE A 16 31.46 50.52 -3.05
N LEU A 17 32.22 49.66 -2.35
CA LEU A 17 32.32 48.25 -2.67
C LEU A 17 30.91 47.63 -2.41
N LEU A 18 30.14 47.46 -3.45
CA LEU A 18 28.99 46.57 -3.43
C LEU A 18 29.54 45.15 -3.27
N ALA A 19 29.55 44.64 -2.05
CA ALA A 19 29.69 43.23 -1.76
C ALA A 19 28.44 42.53 -2.31
N ALA A 20 28.51 42.00 -3.50
CA ALA A 20 27.51 41.09 -4.02
C ALA A 20 27.56 39.84 -3.13
N ALA A 21 26.62 39.72 -2.20
CA ALA A 21 26.36 38.47 -1.47
C ALA A 21 25.95 37.43 -2.51
N GLN A 22 26.88 36.58 -2.88
CA GLN A 22 26.55 35.40 -3.69
C GLN A 22 25.70 34.48 -2.82
N ALA A 23 24.41 34.42 -3.10
CA ALA A 23 23.54 33.43 -2.54
C ALA A 23 24.02 32.04 -3.10
N GLN A 24 24.79 31.33 -2.29
CA GLN A 24 25.15 29.96 -2.61
C GLN A 24 23.92 29.09 -2.37
N ALA A 25 23.41 28.47 -3.43
CA ALA A 25 22.39 27.45 -3.31
C ALA A 25 22.98 26.27 -2.52
N GLY A 26 22.41 26.02 -1.33
CA GLY A 26 22.81 24.89 -0.49
C GLY A 26 22.18 23.59 -1.01
N LEU A 27 22.94 22.48 -0.98
CA LEU A 27 22.39 21.14 -1.16
C LEU A 27 22.27 20.48 0.21
N ARG A 28 21.03 20.22 0.65
CA ARG A 28 20.78 19.44 1.87
C ARG A 28 20.65 17.97 1.49
N GLN A 29 21.54 17.15 2.03
CA GLN A 29 21.57 15.72 1.74
C GLN A 29 21.04 14.91 2.93
N TYR A 30 20.12 14.02 2.65
CA TYR A 30 19.58 13.05 3.57
C TYR A 30 19.84 11.65 3.04
N SER A 31 20.63 10.88 3.76
CA SER A 31 20.94 9.49 3.47
C SER A 31 21.41 8.82 4.75
N ALA A 32 21.16 7.54 4.91
CA ALA A 32 21.80 6.74 5.93
C ALA A 32 23.29 6.58 5.58
N THR A 33 24.18 6.70 6.58
CA THR A 33 25.57 6.29 6.42
C THR A 33 25.66 4.77 6.32
N VAL A 34 26.81 4.21 5.95
CA VAL A 34 27.02 2.76 5.88
C VAL A 34 26.65 2.06 7.19
N ASP A 35 27.04 2.65 8.33
CA ASP A 35 26.75 2.11 9.66
C ASP A 35 25.29 2.28 10.11
N GLN A 36 24.58 3.22 9.53
CA GLN A 36 23.17 3.50 9.83
C GLN A 36 22.20 2.88 8.83
N SER A 37 22.71 2.40 7.70
CA SER A 37 21.87 1.78 6.68
C SER A 37 21.30 0.47 7.21
N SER A 38 19.99 0.37 7.22
CA SER A 38 19.27 -0.84 7.59
C SER A 38 18.04 -1.00 6.71
N TRP A 39 17.80 -2.23 6.33
CA TRP A 39 16.62 -2.64 5.60
C TRP A 39 15.90 -3.71 6.42
N SER A 40 14.61 -3.63 6.57
CA SER A 40 13.85 -4.57 7.38
C SER A 40 12.43 -4.77 6.88
N LEU A 41 11.89 -5.99 7.04
CA LEU A 41 10.48 -6.24 6.83
C LEU A 41 9.69 -5.73 8.03
N LYS A 42 8.87 -4.70 7.82
CA LYS A 42 7.92 -4.20 8.83
C LYS A 42 6.66 -5.06 8.90
N GLN A 43 6.23 -5.54 7.74
CA GLN A 43 5.11 -6.48 7.63
C GLN A 43 5.54 -7.68 6.80
N ASN A 44 5.26 -8.86 7.35
CA ASN A 44 5.55 -10.15 6.72
C ASN A 44 4.35 -11.06 6.96
N SER A 45 3.34 -10.95 6.11
CA SER A 45 2.12 -11.73 6.23
C SER A 45 1.59 -12.12 4.84
N PRO A 46 0.73 -13.15 4.74
CA PRO A 46 0.08 -13.49 3.47
C PRO A 46 -0.83 -12.40 2.89
N LEU A 47 -1.05 -11.31 3.61
CA LEU A 47 -1.86 -10.18 3.15
C LEU A 47 -1.03 -8.98 2.71
N VAL A 48 0.10 -8.73 3.37
CA VAL A 48 0.94 -7.55 3.15
C VAL A 48 2.40 -7.89 3.40
N CYS A 49 3.24 -7.52 2.46
CA CYS A 49 4.69 -7.51 2.60
C CYS A 49 5.17 -6.07 2.51
N GLU A 50 5.94 -5.63 3.51
CA GLU A 50 6.43 -4.27 3.57
C GLU A 50 7.90 -4.24 3.95
N LEU A 51 8.74 -3.77 3.03
CA LEU A 51 10.17 -3.55 3.21
C LEU A 51 10.41 -2.08 3.49
N SER A 52 11.15 -1.76 4.53
CA SER A 52 11.44 -0.39 4.92
C SER A 52 12.92 -0.05 4.98
N HIS A 53 13.21 1.24 4.78
CA HIS A 53 14.54 1.82 4.93
C HIS A 53 14.45 3.20 5.60
N PRO A 54 15.01 3.39 6.81
CA PRO A 54 15.03 4.68 7.46
C PRO A 54 16.03 5.63 6.77
N VAL A 55 15.57 6.85 6.51
CA VAL A 55 16.43 7.95 6.05
C VAL A 55 16.58 8.95 7.21
N PRO A 56 17.71 8.95 7.91
CA PRO A 56 17.92 9.74 9.13
C PRO A 56 17.57 11.22 8.94
N ARG A 57 16.82 11.78 9.87
CA ARG A 57 16.35 13.18 9.90
C ARG A 57 15.38 13.60 8.79
N PHE A 58 15.04 12.69 7.87
CA PHE A 58 14.09 12.92 6.80
C PHE A 58 12.80 12.15 6.97
N GLY A 59 12.90 10.84 7.18
CA GLY A 59 11.75 9.95 7.29
C GLY A 59 12.09 8.49 7.05
N GLU A 60 11.21 7.77 6.40
CA GLU A 60 11.37 6.35 6.12
C GLU A 60 10.78 6.03 4.73
N ALA A 61 11.47 5.22 3.97
CA ALA A 61 11.03 4.71 2.67
C ALA A 61 10.42 3.32 2.83
N PHE A 62 9.31 3.05 2.11
CA PHE A 62 8.61 1.77 2.13
C PHE A 62 8.40 1.24 0.72
N PHE A 63 8.63 -0.05 0.56
CA PHE A 63 8.16 -0.83 -0.60
C PHE A 63 7.11 -1.80 -0.10
N ARG A 64 5.90 -1.70 -0.63
CA ARG A 64 4.76 -2.50 -0.17
C ARG A 64 4.16 -3.30 -1.31
N SER A 65 3.88 -4.58 -1.05
CA SER A 65 3.07 -5.43 -1.92
C SER A 65 1.96 -6.08 -1.10
N THR A 66 0.75 -6.14 -1.64
CA THR A 66 -0.43 -6.65 -0.94
C THR A 66 -1.03 -7.85 -1.67
N ALA A 67 -1.77 -8.67 -0.94
CA ALA A 67 -2.54 -9.78 -1.49
C ALA A 67 -3.43 -9.30 -2.64
N GLY A 68 -3.53 -10.13 -3.70
CA GLY A 68 -4.31 -9.79 -4.89
C GLY A 68 -4.06 -10.75 -6.05
N LYS A 69 -4.88 -10.67 -7.09
CA LYS A 69 -4.77 -11.53 -8.29
C LYS A 69 -3.52 -11.23 -9.11
N GLU A 70 -3.07 -9.99 -9.05
CA GLU A 70 -1.91 -9.53 -9.79
C GLU A 70 -0.82 -9.07 -8.82
N LEU A 71 0.42 -9.34 -9.20
CA LEU A 71 1.56 -8.79 -8.47
C LEU A 71 1.51 -7.26 -8.53
N ASN A 72 1.40 -6.65 -7.38
CA ASN A 72 1.43 -5.20 -7.20
C ASN A 72 2.70 -4.79 -6.45
N MET A 73 3.06 -3.54 -6.57
CA MET A 73 4.15 -2.94 -5.84
C MET A 73 3.89 -1.44 -5.76
N GLN A 74 4.12 -0.86 -4.60
CA GLN A 74 4.01 0.57 -4.36
C GLN A 74 5.20 1.01 -3.54
N PHE A 75 5.74 2.15 -3.88
CA PHE A 75 6.74 2.84 -3.07
C PHE A 75 6.08 4.02 -2.36
N GLU A 76 6.46 4.25 -1.12
CA GLU A 76 6.03 5.38 -0.31
C GLU A 76 7.23 5.97 0.42
N LEU A 77 7.37 7.28 0.39
CA LEU A 77 8.39 8.03 1.10
C LEU A 77 7.72 8.86 2.19
N ASN A 78 7.67 8.30 3.40
CA ASN A 78 7.09 8.96 4.56
C ASN A 78 8.05 10.01 5.09
N MET A 79 7.55 11.23 5.26
CA MET A 79 8.36 12.39 5.60
C MET A 79 8.05 12.91 7.00
N LEU A 80 9.06 13.16 7.83
CA LEU A 80 8.90 13.82 9.13
C LEU A 80 8.30 15.23 9.01
N ARG A 81 8.51 15.86 7.86
CA ARG A 81 7.94 17.16 7.51
C ARG A 81 7.32 17.07 6.13
N LEU A 82 6.01 17.16 6.08
CA LEU A 82 5.24 17.12 4.84
C LEU A 82 5.43 18.38 4.01
N PRO A 83 5.33 18.30 2.67
CA PRO A 83 5.38 19.46 1.79
C PRO A 83 4.30 20.50 2.13
N ASP A 84 4.63 21.78 2.05
CA ASP A 84 3.68 22.87 2.26
C ASP A 84 3.03 23.37 0.95
N HIS A 85 3.58 22.98 -0.18
CA HIS A 85 3.06 23.28 -1.52
C HIS A 85 3.37 22.14 -2.48
N TYR A 86 2.77 22.18 -3.66
CA TYR A 86 3.05 21.23 -4.73
C TYR A 86 4.48 21.40 -5.25
N ALA A 87 5.20 20.29 -5.36
CA ALA A 87 6.52 20.22 -5.98
C ALA A 87 6.65 18.92 -6.79
N LEU A 88 7.68 18.84 -7.60
CA LEU A 88 8.06 17.64 -8.33
C LEU A 88 9.47 17.23 -7.89
N ALA A 89 9.62 16.02 -7.41
CA ALA A 89 10.92 15.42 -7.13
C ALA A 89 11.39 14.61 -8.34
N GLU A 90 12.58 14.92 -8.86
CA GLU A 90 13.25 14.10 -9.85
C GLU A 90 13.84 12.87 -9.17
N VAL A 91 13.57 11.68 -9.70
CA VAL A 91 14.05 10.40 -9.14
C VAL A 91 15.11 9.84 -10.05
N LEU A 92 16.34 9.78 -9.55
CA LEU A 92 17.51 9.30 -10.29
C LEU A 92 18.11 8.07 -9.61
N SER A 93 18.63 7.15 -10.40
CA SER A 93 19.53 6.10 -9.96
C SER A 93 20.96 6.64 -9.95
N VAL A 94 21.53 6.85 -8.78
CA VAL A 94 22.87 7.43 -8.60
C VAL A 94 23.89 6.32 -8.42
N PRO A 95 24.95 6.27 -9.25
CA PRO A 95 25.99 5.27 -9.13
C PRO A 95 26.80 5.44 -7.85
N PRO A 96 27.32 4.35 -7.27
CA PRO A 96 28.19 4.42 -6.10
C PRO A 96 29.54 5.08 -6.46
N VAL A 97 30.16 5.71 -5.45
CA VAL A 97 31.42 6.47 -5.63
C VAL A 97 32.60 5.67 -6.20
N TRP A 98 32.58 4.34 -6.06
CA TRP A 98 33.62 3.45 -6.63
C TRP A 98 33.42 3.09 -8.08
N ARG A 99 32.37 3.62 -8.75
CA ARG A 99 32.15 3.51 -10.20
C ARG A 99 32.34 4.87 -10.87
N PRO A 100 33.55 5.41 -10.91
CA PRO A 100 33.81 6.73 -11.50
C PRO A 100 33.52 6.70 -12.99
N GLY A 101 32.88 7.75 -13.50
CA GLY A 101 32.53 7.89 -14.92
C GLY A 101 31.14 7.42 -15.30
N GLU A 102 30.44 6.69 -14.45
CA GLU A 102 29.02 6.39 -14.65
C GLU A 102 28.17 7.62 -14.31
N GLN A 103 27.16 7.88 -15.14
CA GLN A 103 26.23 8.98 -14.93
C GLN A 103 24.94 8.48 -14.22
N ALA A 104 24.35 9.34 -13.41
CA ALA A 104 23.03 9.07 -12.86
C ALA A 104 21.99 8.91 -13.98
N LYS A 105 21.10 7.92 -13.82
CA LYS A 105 20.05 7.60 -14.80
C LYS A 105 18.69 8.04 -14.25
N ALA A 106 17.87 8.65 -15.09
CA ALA A 106 16.51 8.99 -14.71
C ALA A 106 15.67 7.72 -14.49
N ILE A 107 14.97 7.65 -13.37
CA ILE A 107 13.97 6.61 -13.08
C ILE A 107 12.58 7.17 -13.39
N SER A 108 12.21 8.28 -12.74
CA SER A 108 10.88 8.88 -12.83
C SER A 108 10.86 10.28 -12.23
N SER A 109 9.67 10.83 -12.06
CA SER A 109 9.42 12.00 -11.24
C SER A 109 8.28 11.72 -10.26
N MET A 110 8.48 12.04 -8.98
CA MET A 110 7.52 11.84 -7.90
C MET A 110 6.79 13.14 -7.60
N LYS A 111 5.47 13.08 -7.53
CA LYS A 111 4.65 14.24 -7.13
C LYS A 111 4.73 14.42 -5.62
N MET A 112 5.09 15.62 -5.20
CA MET A 112 5.09 16.03 -3.80
C MET A 112 3.84 16.87 -3.57
N LEU A 113 2.81 16.29 -2.97
CA LEU A 113 1.54 16.96 -2.72
C LEU A 113 1.55 17.61 -1.34
N LYS A 114 0.91 18.77 -1.22
CA LYS A 114 0.81 19.48 0.07
C LYS A 114 0.17 18.58 1.13
N GLN A 115 0.87 18.42 2.26
CA GLN A 115 0.42 17.62 3.43
C GLN A 115 0.24 16.12 3.16
N PHE A 116 0.89 15.58 2.11
CA PHE A 116 0.91 14.15 1.81
C PHE A 116 2.34 13.64 1.65
N ASP A 117 2.54 12.40 1.99
CA ASP A 117 3.76 11.67 1.68
C ASP A 117 3.91 11.44 0.17
N GLY A 118 5.14 11.20 -0.29
CA GLY A 118 5.40 10.93 -1.70
C GLY A 118 5.19 9.47 -2.04
N ASP A 119 4.61 9.18 -3.20
CA ASP A 119 4.39 7.83 -3.67
C ASP A 119 4.80 7.62 -5.13
N LEU A 120 5.13 6.38 -5.47
CA LEU A 120 5.40 5.92 -6.83
C LEU A 120 4.71 4.59 -7.08
N GLY A 121 4.33 4.39 -8.34
CA GLY A 121 3.63 3.20 -8.79
C GLY A 121 4.52 1.96 -8.95
N LYS A 122 3.90 0.91 -9.46
CA LYS A 122 4.49 -0.43 -9.61
C LYS A 122 5.79 -0.44 -10.43
N ALA A 123 5.78 0.22 -11.58
CA ALA A 123 6.92 0.16 -12.51
C ALA A 123 8.16 0.83 -11.91
N GLU A 124 8.00 2.03 -11.38
CA GLU A 124 9.06 2.82 -10.75
C GLU A 124 9.61 2.12 -9.50
N SER A 125 8.73 1.54 -8.69
CA SER A 125 9.11 0.79 -7.50
C SER A 125 10.01 -0.41 -7.84
N TRP A 126 9.66 -1.18 -8.88
CA TRP A 126 10.48 -2.30 -9.35
C TRP A 126 11.83 -1.85 -9.90
N ILE A 127 11.87 -0.75 -10.66
CA ILE A 127 13.13 -0.17 -11.15
C ILE A 127 14.01 0.19 -9.96
N MET A 128 13.49 0.88 -8.94
CA MET A 128 14.27 1.25 -7.76
C MET A 128 14.82 0.04 -7.00
N LEU A 129 14.01 -1.02 -6.81
CA LEU A 129 14.46 -2.26 -6.18
C LEU A 129 15.61 -2.91 -6.99
N THR A 130 15.49 -2.95 -8.31
CA THR A 130 16.53 -3.48 -9.21
C THR A 130 17.82 -2.65 -9.15
N GLU A 131 17.72 -1.32 -9.10
CA GLU A 131 18.89 -0.45 -8.97
C GLU A 131 19.57 -0.62 -7.61
N LEU A 132 18.80 -0.81 -6.52
CA LEU A 132 19.33 -1.12 -5.19
C LEU A 132 20.08 -2.46 -5.17
N GLU A 133 19.59 -3.49 -5.85
CA GLU A 133 20.26 -4.79 -5.98
C GLU A 133 21.62 -4.67 -6.70
N GLN A 134 21.73 -3.76 -7.65
CA GLN A 134 22.95 -3.47 -8.39
C GLN A 134 23.93 -2.55 -7.62
N GLY A 135 23.53 -2.08 -6.43
CA GLY A 135 24.32 -1.20 -5.59
C GLY A 135 24.23 0.29 -5.94
N TYR A 136 23.24 0.68 -6.76
CA TYR A 136 22.93 2.09 -7.01
C TYR A 136 21.99 2.64 -5.93
N SER A 137 21.97 3.96 -5.82
CA SER A 137 21.17 4.65 -4.83
C SER A 137 20.04 5.43 -5.52
N PRO A 138 18.78 4.95 -5.49
CA PRO A 138 17.63 5.77 -5.87
C PRO A 138 17.61 7.04 -5.03
N THR A 139 17.63 8.19 -5.69
CA THR A 139 17.78 9.50 -5.05
C THR A 139 16.74 10.48 -5.58
N PHE A 140 16.06 11.14 -4.67
CA PHE A 140 15.00 12.11 -4.93
C PHE A 140 15.55 13.52 -4.82
N TYR A 141 15.48 14.31 -5.87
CA TYR A 141 15.93 15.69 -5.92
C TYR A 141 14.76 16.64 -6.08
N PHE A 142 14.64 17.60 -5.17
CA PHE A 142 13.59 18.62 -5.23
C PHE A 142 14.06 19.94 -4.61
N SER A 143 13.31 21.05 -4.84
CA SER A 143 13.58 22.31 -4.19
C SER A 143 13.05 22.30 -2.76
N ASP A 144 13.83 22.82 -1.82
CA ASP A 144 13.38 22.95 -0.43
C ASP A 144 12.17 23.88 -0.37
N TRP A 145 11.09 23.43 0.26
CA TRP A 145 9.89 24.24 0.40
C TRP A 145 10.01 25.36 1.44
N TYR A 146 11.05 25.35 2.28
CA TYR A 146 11.34 26.43 3.23
C TYR A 146 12.37 27.44 2.72
N SER A 147 13.18 27.05 1.74
CA SER A 147 14.22 27.90 1.12
C SER A 147 14.26 27.65 -0.38
N PRO A 148 13.68 28.53 -1.21
CA PRO A 148 13.61 28.31 -2.66
C PRO A 148 14.98 28.30 -3.35
N TYR A 149 16.03 28.71 -2.65
CA TYR A 149 17.40 28.70 -3.15
C TYR A 149 18.13 27.38 -2.87
N ASP A 150 17.61 26.57 -1.93
CA ASP A 150 18.21 25.32 -1.52
C ASP A 150 17.61 24.14 -2.30
N LYS A 151 18.45 23.15 -2.58
CA LYS A 151 18.02 21.85 -3.12
C LYS A 151 18.11 20.81 -2.01
N VAL A 152 17.21 19.84 -2.09
CA VAL A 152 17.18 18.67 -1.22
C VAL A 152 17.47 17.43 -2.04
N SER A 153 18.32 16.54 -1.53
CA SER A 153 18.48 15.20 -2.03
C SER A 153 18.21 14.19 -0.92
N VAL A 154 17.37 13.22 -1.22
CA VAL A 154 17.02 12.10 -0.33
C VAL A 154 17.43 10.81 -1.02
N SER A 155 18.36 10.06 -0.43
CA SER A 155 18.98 8.92 -1.08
C SER A 155 18.76 7.64 -0.27
N LEU A 156 18.34 6.57 -0.95
CA LEU A 156 18.24 5.25 -0.37
C LEU A 156 19.60 4.55 -0.46
N ASN A 157 20.15 4.12 0.68
CA ASN A 157 21.45 3.48 0.72
C ASN A 157 21.33 1.97 0.48
N PRO A 158 22.00 1.38 -0.54
CA PRO A 158 21.90 -0.04 -0.88
C PRO A 158 22.64 -1.00 0.10
N VAL A 159 23.36 -0.47 1.08
CA VAL A 159 24.07 -1.30 2.07
C VAL A 159 23.05 -2.09 2.90
N HIS A 160 23.29 -3.39 3.07
CA HIS A 160 22.41 -4.37 3.72
C HIS A 160 21.05 -4.62 3.02
N PHE A 161 20.91 -4.19 1.76
CA PHE A 161 19.66 -4.36 1.01
C PHE A 161 19.42 -5.81 0.58
N ILE A 162 20.43 -6.52 0.09
CA ILE A 162 20.29 -7.84 -0.55
C ILE A 162 19.60 -8.86 0.36
N GLU A 163 20.05 -8.99 1.61
CA GLU A 163 19.47 -9.94 2.57
C GLU A 163 17.99 -9.62 2.86
N ALA A 164 17.65 -8.33 3.02
CA ALA A 164 16.27 -7.90 3.26
C ALA A 164 15.41 -8.08 2.00
N MET A 165 15.96 -7.90 0.80
CA MET A 165 15.26 -8.13 -0.47
C MET A 165 14.95 -9.62 -0.69
N ASP A 166 15.85 -10.53 -0.31
CA ASP A 166 15.57 -11.97 -0.36
C ASP A 166 14.38 -12.34 0.53
N GLN A 167 14.35 -11.83 1.77
CA GLN A 167 13.23 -12.04 2.69
C GLN A 167 11.93 -11.40 2.16
N PHE A 168 12.01 -10.20 1.58
CA PHE A 168 10.86 -9.52 0.98
C PHE A 168 10.30 -10.29 -0.21
N THR A 169 11.15 -10.78 -1.09
CA THR A 169 10.76 -11.61 -2.25
C THR A 169 10.08 -12.90 -1.81
N GLN A 170 10.58 -13.54 -0.75
CA GLN A 170 9.96 -14.73 -0.17
C GLN A 170 8.55 -14.39 0.39
N CYS A 171 8.41 -13.28 1.11
CA CYS A 171 7.11 -12.80 1.58
C CYS A 171 6.15 -12.55 0.40
N VAL A 172 6.58 -11.81 -0.61
CA VAL A 172 5.74 -11.49 -1.80
C VAL A 172 5.27 -12.76 -2.51
N SER A 173 6.11 -13.80 -2.57
CA SER A 173 5.73 -15.09 -3.15
C SER A 173 4.67 -15.85 -2.35
N SER A 174 4.49 -15.50 -1.07
CA SER A 174 3.50 -16.11 -0.16
C SER A 174 2.18 -15.35 -0.06
N LEU A 175 2.05 -14.20 -0.74
CA LEU A 175 0.82 -13.42 -0.71
C LEU A 175 -0.38 -14.19 -1.26
N LEU A 176 -1.54 -14.03 -0.62
CA LEU A 176 -2.77 -14.62 -1.09
C LEU A 176 -3.16 -14.05 -2.48
N PRO A 177 -3.58 -14.90 -3.43
CA PRO A 177 -3.93 -14.46 -4.78
C PRO A 177 -5.34 -13.88 -4.88
N TYR A 178 -5.82 -13.22 -3.83
CA TYR A 178 -7.12 -12.54 -3.75
C TYR A 178 -7.12 -11.50 -2.64
N THR A 179 -7.94 -10.46 -2.83
CA THR A 179 -8.13 -9.35 -1.90
C THR A 179 -9.33 -9.59 -0.98
N PHE A 180 -9.55 -8.69 -0.01
CA PHE A 180 -10.79 -8.65 0.78
C PHE A 180 -12.00 -8.45 -0.13
N ASP A 181 -11.96 -7.54 -1.09
CA ASP A 181 -13.07 -7.26 -2.00
C ASP A 181 -13.49 -8.47 -2.83
N ASP A 182 -12.54 -9.37 -3.13
CA ASP A 182 -12.86 -10.62 -3.84
C ASP A 182 -13.71 -11.57 -3.01
N ILE A 183 -13.67 -11.49 -1.67
CA ILE A 183 -14.36 -12.41 -0.76
C ILE A 183 -15.43 -11.75 0.11
N ALA A 184 -15.44 -10.43 0.24
CA ALA A 184 -16.35 -9.67 1.09
C ALA A 184 -17.83 -9.99 0.82
N PHE A 185 -18.16 -10.20 -0.45
CA PHE A 185 -19.47 -10.69 -0.86
C PHE A 185 -19.32 -12.06 -1.55
N THR A 186 -19.80 -13.12 -0.89
CA THR A 186 -19.64 -14.49 -1.37
C THR A 186 -20.97 -15.22 -1.39
N VAL A 187 -21.26 -15.88 -2.52
CA VAL A 187 -22.44 -16.76 -2.68
C VAL A 187 -21.96 -18.20 -2.71
N LEU A 188 -22.42 -19.00 -1.76
CA LEU A 188 -22.22 -20.44 -1.70
C LEU A 188 -23.44 -21.18 -2.18
N THR A 189 -23.25 -22.24 -2.98
CA THR A 189 -24.32 -23.08 -3.51
C THR A 189 -24.13 -24.52 -3.09
N TYR A 190 -25.21 -25.28 -3.11
CA TYR A 190 -25.26 -26.69 -2.73
C TYR A 190 -25.34 -27.60 -3.93
N GLU A 191 -24.87 -28.84 -3.78
CA GLU A 191 -25.07 -29.91 -4.77
C GLU A 191 -26.56 -30.16 -4.96
N SER A 192 -26.92 -30.70 -6.14
CA SER A 192 -28.30 -31.00 -6.50
C SER A 192 -28.88 -32.07 -5.57
N GLY A 193 -29.97 -31.76 -4.88
CA GLY A 193 -30.68 -32.69 -4.00
C GLY A 193 -30.04 -32.99 -2.65
N GLY A 194 -28.97 -32.23 -2.26
CA GLY A 194 -28.25 -32.43 -1.01
C GLY A 194 -28.04 -31.21 -0.17
N ASP A 195 -27.46 -31.40 1.01
CA ASP A 195 -27.01 -30.37 1.97
C ASP A 195 -25.49 -30.17 1.89
N GLU A 196 -24.80 -30.76 0.92
CA GLU A 196 -23.39 -30.52 0.70
C GLU A 196 -23.13 -29.31 -0.18
N LEU A 197 -22.15 -28.50 0.21
CA LEU A 197 -21.65 -27.41 -0.63
C LEU A 197 -20.97 -27.95 -1.89
N THR A 198 -21.16 -27.26 -3.02
CA THR A 198 -20.42 -27.55 -4.25
C THR A 198 -18.91 -27.44 -4.02
N LYS A 199 -18.11 -28.12 -4.85
CA LYS A 199 -16.64 -28.04 -4.79
C LYS A 199 -16.14 -26.58 -4.87
N ALA A 200 -16.77 -25.76 -5.72
CA ALA A 200 -16.45 -24.33 -5.84
C ALA A 200 -16.75 -23.57 -4.55
N SER A 201 -17.91 -23.83 -3.92
CA SER A 201 -18.30 -23.21 -2.65
C SER A 201 -17.39 -23.64 -1.49
N LYS A 202 -17.00 -24.91 -1.44
CA LYS A 202 -16.02 -25.39 -0.44
C LYS A 202 -14.68 -24.67 -0.57
N LYS A 203 -14.18 -24.51 -1.82
CA LYS A 203 -12.95 -23.75 -2.09
C LYS A 203 -13.09 -22.27 -1.67
N ARG A 204 -14.24 -21.66 -1.97
CA ARG A 204 -14.49 -20.26 -1.63
C ARG A 204 -14.56 -20.03 -0.11
N LEU A 205 -15.22 -20.94 0.61
CA LEU A 205 -15.26 -20.90 2.06
C LEU A 205 -13.87 -21.07 2.68
N GLN A 206 -13.02 -21.91 2.11
CA GLN A 206 -11.63 -22.05 2.53
C GLN A 206 -10.83 -20.76 2.30
N GLN A 207 -11.00 -20.08 1.16
CA GLN A 207 -10.37 -18.78 0.89
C GLN A 207 -10.76 -17.72 1.93
N ILE A 208 -12.06 -17.66 2.27
CA ILE A 208 -12.53 -16.76 3.35
C ILE A 208 -11.81 -17.11 4.64
N ALA A 209 -11.76 -18.37 5.02
CA ALA A 209 -11.12 -18.81 6.26
C ALA A 209 -9.62 -18.49 6.29
N ASP A 210 -8.90 -18.69 5.18
CA ASP A 210 -7.47 -18.40 5.09
C ASP A 210 -7.20 -16.91 5.17
N TYR A 211 -8.04 -16.07 4.56
CA TYR A 211 -7.95 -14.62 4.70
C TYR A 211 -8.17 -14.16 6.15
N LEU A 212 -9.23 -14.65 6.77
CA LEU A 212 -9.66 -14.27 8.12
C LEU A 212 -8.65 -14.65 9.22
N LYS A 213 -7.81 -15.66 9.00
CA LYS A 213 -6.70 -16.00 9.93
C LYS A 213 -5.66 -14.89 10.02
N HIS A 214 -5.52 -14.09 8.98
CA HIS A 214 -4.48 -13.06 8.86
C HIS A 214 -5.02 -11.64 8.99
N ASP A 215 -6.35 -11.47 8.97
CA ASP A 215 -7.00 -10.18 9.09
C ASP A 215 -8.01 -10.15 10.24
N GLN A 216 -7.61 -9.54 11.34
CA GLN A 216 -8.46 -9.37 12.52
C GLN A 216 -9.31 -8.09 12.49
N SER A 217 -9.14 -7.24 11.46
CA SER A 217 -9.88 -5.98 11.34
C SER A 217 -11.32 -6.15 10.88
N ILE A 218 -11.75 -7.35 10.49
CA ILE A 218 -13.11 -7.62 10.04
C ILE A 218 -14.06 -7.57 11.23
N GLU A 219 -15.01 -6.62 11.19
CA GLU A 219 -15.89 -6.33 12.31
C GLU A 219 -17.12 -7.22 12.35
N SER A 220 -17.73 -7.48 11.20
CA SER A 220 -18.96 -8.26 11.11
C SER A 220 -19.00 -9.21 9.93
N ILE A 221 -19.67 -10.35 10.12
CA ILE A 221 -19.93 -11.36 9.11
C ILE A 221 -21.40 -11.72 9.18
N ASP A 222 -22.14 -11.35 8.15
CA ASP A 222 -23.55 -11.69 8.01
C ASP A 222 -23.71 -12.90 7.08
N ILE A 223 -24.38 -13.94 7.56
CA ILE A 223 -24.65 -15.18 6.85
C ILE A 223 -26.14 -15.33 6.65
N GLN A 224 -26.59 -15.20 5.41
CA GLN A 224 -28.01 -15.35 5.03
C GLN A 224 -28.20 -16.58 4.16
N ALA A 225 -29.02 -17.51 4.60
CA ALA A 225 -29.33 -18.74 3.86
C ALA A 225 -30.73 -18.76 3.30
N TYR A 226 -30.85 -19.33 2.11
CA TYR A 226 -32.09 -19.39 1.31
C TYR A 226 -32.37 -20.80 0.83
N SER A 227 -33.64 -21.15 0.67
CA SER A 227 -34.12 -22.34 -0.01
C SER A 227 -34.76 -22.01 -1.37
N ASP A 228 -35.07 -23.05 -2.15
CA ASP A 228 -36.07 -22.93 -3.21
C ASP A 228 -37.50 -23.04 -2.63
N SER A 229 -38.53 -22.95 -3.48
CA SER A 229 -39.93 -23.03 -3.06
C SER A 229 -40.47 -24.46 -3.07
N PHE A 230 -39.64 -25.49 -3.23
CA PHE A 230 -40.10 -26.88 -3.20
C PHE A 230 -40.22 -27.36 -1.74
N GLY A 231 -41.41 -27.87 -1.38
CA GLY A 231 -41.71 -28.31 -0.02
C GLY A 231 -42.49 -27.31 0.80
N GLY A 232 -42.67 -27.59 2.09
CA GLY A 232 -43.43 -26.72 2.99
C GLY A 232 -42.63 -25.52 3.47
N ARG A 233 -43.28 -24.33 3.54
CA ARG A 233 -42.65 -23.07 3.93
C ARG A 233 -41.88 -23.15 5.26
N TRP A 234 -42.50 -23.76 6.26
CA TRP A 234 -41.84 -23.96 7.56
C TRP A 234 -40.59 -24.84 7.46
N MET A 235 -40.65 -25.93 6.68
CA MET A 235 -39.49 -26.80 6.46
C MET A 235 -38.35 -26.07 5.76
N ASN A 236 -38.67 -25.23 4.77
CA ASN A 236 -37.69 -24.40 4.04
C ASN A 236 -37.04 -23.35 4.96
N GLU A 237 -37.78 -22.79 5.89
CA GLU A 237 -37.24 -21.88 6.90
C GLU A 237 -36.28 -22.63 7.85
N GLN A 238 -36.68 -23.76 8.41
CA GLN A 238 -35.81 -24.58 9.28
C GLN A 238 -34.54 -25.05 8.56
N LEU A 239 -34.66 -25.47 7.30
CA LEU A 239 -33.52 -25.88 6.50
C LEU A 239 -32.53 -24.74 6.25
N SER A 240 -33.05 -23.54 5.98
CA SER A 240 -32.21 -22.36 5.78
C SER A 240 -31.49 -21.94 7.07
N ILE A 241 -32.14 -21.98 8.23
CA ILE A 241 -31.50 -21.72 9.52
C ILE A 241 -30.37 -22.75 9.75
N LYS A 242 -30.65 -24.04 9.57
CA LYS A 242 -29.64 -25.11 9.72
C LYS A 242 -28.43 -24.89 8.81
N ARG A 243 -28.64 -24.44 7.57
CA ARG A 243 -27.55 -24.14 6.61
C ARG A 243 -26.72 -22.93 7.06
N ALA A 244 -27.33 -21.85 7.51
CA ALA A 244 -26.63 -20.69 8.03
C ALA A 244 -25.77 -21.05 9.23
N GLU A 245 -26.32 -21.80 10.20
CA GLU A 245 -25.59 -22.26 11.38
C GLU A 245 -24.43 -23.23 11.05
N ALA A 246 -24.59 -24.09 10.05
CA ALA A 246 -23.52 -24.97 9.58
C ALA A 246 -22.32 -24.17 9.00
N ILE A 247 -22.59 -23.09 8.27
CA ILE A 247 -21.53 -22.20 7.78
C ILE A 247 -20.87 -21.44 8.93
N LYS A 248 -21.65 -20.89 9.86
CA LYS A 248 -21.13 -20.27 11.09
C LYS A 248 -20.20 -21.22 11.86
N THR A 249 -20.67 -22.43 12.16
CA THR A 249 -19.87 -23.45 12.86
C THR A 249 -18.56 -23.72 12.11
N LYS A 250 -18.60 -23.76 10.79
CA LYS A 250 -17.41 -23.96 9.95
C LYS A 250 -16.44 -22.79 10.08
N LEU A 251 -16.91 -21.55 10.03
CA LEU A 251 -16.08 -20.35 10.20
C LEU A 251 -15.48 -20.26 11.60
N VAL A 252 -16.26 -20.56 12.64
CA VAL A 252 -15.75 -20.65 14.02
C VAL A 252 -14.66 -21.73 14.13
N SER A 253 -14.80 -22.89 13.48
CA SER A 253 -13.77 -23.93 13.47
C SER A 253 -12.46 -23.49 12.82
N PHE A 254 -12.48 -22.43 12.01
CA PHE A 254 -11.29 -21.78 11.42
C PHE A 254 -10.68 -20.69 12.31
N GLY A 255 -11.25 -20.47 13.50
CA GLY A 255 -10.71 -19.54 14.50
C GLY A 255 -11.39 -18.17 14.56
N LEU A 256 -12.56 -18.00 13.89
CA LEU A 256 -13.32 -16.77 14.02
C LEU A 256 -14.09 -16.71 15.34
N GLU A 257 -14.20 -15.52 15.89
CA GLU A 257 -15.01 -15.27 17.08
C GLU A 257 -16.50 -15.32 16.73
N GLU A 258 -17.24 -16.13 17.49
CA GLU A 258 -18.66 -16.38 17.25
C GLU A 258 -19.51 -15.10 17.32
N ASN A 259 -19.17 -14.16 18.18
CA ASN A 259 -19.86 -12.89 18.39
C ASN A 259 -19.82 -11.95 17.19
N ARG A 260 -18.88 -12.14 16.25
CA ARG A 260 -18.77 -11.39 14.99
C ARG A 260 -19.65 -11.96 13.89
N ILE A 261 -20.25 -13.13 14.08
CA ILE A 261 -21.00 -13.85 13.05
C ILE A 261 -22.50 -13.81 13.37
N ARG A 262 -23.25 -13.19 12.47
CA ARG A 262 -24.71 -13.19 12.50
C ARG A 262 -25.25 -14.20 11.48
N THR A 263 -26.31 -14.91 11.82
CA THR A 263 -26.94 -15.90 10.96
C THR A 263 -28.42 -15.58 10.79
N GLU A 264 -28.93 -15.74 9.59
CA GLU A 264 -30.36 -15.60 9.27
C GLU A 264 -30.79 -16.67 8.26
N GLY A 265 -31.82 -17.44 8.61
CA GLY A 265 -32.50 -18.36 7.70
C GLY A 265 -33.72 -17.70 7.10
N LEU A 266 -33.73 -17.47 5.79
CA LEU A 266 -34.77 -16.72 5.09
C LEU A 266 -35.75 -17.65 4.32
N GLY A 267 -35.52 -18.96 4.33
CA GLY A 267 -36.38 -19.93 3.64
C GLY A 267 -36.49 -19.61 2.15
N GLU A 268 -37.69 -19.66 1.64
CA GLU A 268 -38.01 -19.38 0.24
C GLU A 268 -38.19 -17.90 -0.12
N LYS A 269 -37.81 -16.99 0.77
CA LYS A 269 -37.90 -15.55 0.50
C LYS A 269 -36.76 -15.11 -0.44
N ARG A 270 -36.99 -13.98 -1.18
CA ARG A 270 -35.98 -13.32 -2.03
C ARG A 270 -35.35 -14.24 -3.07
N HIS A 271 -36.17 -14.93 -3.89
CA HIS A 271 -35.71 -15.73 -5.01
C HIS A 271 -34.86 -14.91 -6.00
N VAL A 272 -33.80 -15.48 -6.52
CA VAL A 272 -32.93 -14.88 -7.56
C VAL A 272 -33.13 -15.51 -8.92
N ALA A 273 -33.92 -16.62 -9.00
CA ALA A 273 -34.27 -17.29 -10.23
C ALA A 273 -35.67 -17.93 -10.12
N SER A 274 -36.27 -18.32 -11.27
CA SER A 274 -37.55 -19.02 -11.27
C SER A 274 -37.45 -20.38 -10.57
N ASN A 275 -38.41 -20.70 -9.71
CA ASN A 275 -38.51 -22.01 -9.06
C ASN A 275 -39.13 -23.10 -9.96
N GLU A 276 -39.65 -22.77 -11.12
CA GLU A 276 -40.24 -23.70 -12.06
C GLU A 276 -39.17 -24.64 -12.69
N SER A 277 -37.99 -24.08 -12.98
CA SER A 277 -36.87 -24.84 -13.53
C SER A 277 -35.96 -25.42 -12.44
N SER A 278 -35.42 -26.62 -12.68
CA SER A 278 -34.44 -27.25 -11.79
C SER A 278 -33.19 -26.36 -11.60
N LEU A 279 -32.74 -25.74 -12.69
CA LEU A 279 -31.58 -24.85 -12.67
C LEU A 279 -31.83 -23.58 -11.82
N GLY A 280 -33.03 -23.02 -11.91
CA GLY A 280 -33.43 -21.88 -11.09
C GLY A 280 -33.51 -22.23 -9.60
N ARG A 281 -34.06 -23.41 -9.26
CA ARG A 281 -34.06 -23.90 -7.87
C ARG A 281 -32.65 -24.07 -7.31
N VAL A 282 -31.69 -24.56 -8.11
CA VAL A 282 -30.29 -24.64 -7.69
C VAL A 282 -29.71 -23.27 -7.34
N LYS A 283 -30.03 -22.23 -8.11
CA LYS A 283 -29.60 -20.86 -7.81
C LYS A 283 -30.26 -20.29 -6.54
N ASN A 284 -31.50 -20.68 -6.26
CA ASN A 284 -32.21 -20.24 -5.06
C ASN A 284 -31.69 -20.91 -3.79
N ARG A 285 -31.20 -22.16 -3.85
CA ARG A 285 -30.55 -22.87 -2.75
C ARG A 285 -29.12 -22.32 -2.55
N ARG A 286 -29.02 -21.22 -1.85
CA ARG A 286 -27.74 -20.51 -1.66
C ARG A 286 -27.55 -20.02 -0.22
N VAL A 287 -26.31 -19.79 0.16
CA VAL A 287 -25.93 -18.98 1.32
C VAL A 287 -25.13 -17.79 0.84
N VAL A 288 -25.48 -16.61 1.33
CA VAL A 288 -24.77 -15.36 1.08
C VAL A 288 -23.97 -15.03 2.33
N ILE A 289 -22.69 -14.78 2.17
CA ILE A 289 -21.79 -14.28 3.22
C ILE A 289 -21.43 -12.85 2.82
N GLN A 290 -21.67 -11.92 3.72
CA GLN A 290 -21.26 -10.53 3.59
C GLN A 290 -20.38 -10.16 4.78
N MET A 291 -19.23 -9.55 4.50
CA MET A 291 -18.25 -9.15 5.51
C MET A 291 -17.98 -7.67 5.40
N GLU A 292 -17.75 -7.02 6.54
CA GLU A 292 -17.49 -5.60 6.64
C GLU A 292 -16.20 -5.35 7.41
N LYS A 293 -15.43 -4.37 6.94
CA LYS A 293 -14.30 -3.76 7.63
C LYS A 293 -14.66 -2.36 8.10
N PRO A 294 -13.97 -1.82 9.12
CA PRO A 294 -14.16 -0.46 9.60
C PRO A 294 -13.85 0.58 8.53
#